data_d263bcfdf5db3e448ec847f7830e30c6
#
_entry.id   d263bcfdf5db3e448ec847f7830e30c6
#
_cell.length_a   1.000
_cell.length_b   1.000
_cell.length_c   1.000
_cell.angle_alpha   90.00
_cell.angle_beta   90.00
_cell.angle_gamma   90.00
#
_symmetry.space_group_name_H-M   'P 1'
#
loop_
_entity.id
_entity.type
_entity.pdbx_description
1 polymer ?
#
loop_
_entity_poly.entity_id
_entity_poly.type
_entity_poly.pdbx_seq_one_letter_code
_entity_poly.pdbx_strand_id
1 'polypeptide(L)'
;MHIFSAGNSGEETSTNGPYENIPGFANITGSFKMAKNIITVGHIDSLGNVLPLSSRGPAYDGRIKPELVAFAEDGSSGAAAIVSGISLVLQQAYQTLNGTLPSSSLVKAILLNTADDVGSKGIDFSTGFGAANAYRALLEITNAQYFDGNISNGNTDAFDLVVPPNVRQLKITLAWNDPPAVANTATALINDLDLELTLPSAGESWQPWVLNHFPSLDSLQLLPERERDSLNNVEQISIDDPVAGSYKINVKGFHISTSSQPYAIAYQFDTLDKFTWYYPTASDNIFNERTNVLRWESTYSNTTGQLEYSLNDGNSWQVINDVIDLTKGYYKWTPPDSFVTAVLRMNFASQHFVSDTFTISKRFDVNVGFNCADSFMLYWNKIDGVSSYQVYHLGDTYMEPLSITADTSIVLSKRTNSSLYYAVAPVINKKTGVRSYGYDYTLQGVSCYIRTFLGELVNSSSELELELGTNYNVKAITWEKLTLSGYIPLQTVNPIQGLNFSYTDNALTHGLNIYRVKIELLNGTIIYSETTTVVYANEPYIIYPNPVAQYHDVTIVNNSSDIAQLQIFNATGMKVFEQTLSDWSNIISTNKLGKGIYLLRIVKDNETQKTLKLVVY
;
A
#
# COMPACT_ATOMS: atom_id res chain seq x y z
N MET A 1 5.61 -20.64 -15.52
CA MET A 1 6.97 -20.10 -15.72
C MET A 1 7.56 -19.72 -14.37
N HIS A 2 8.88 -19.86 -14.16
CA HIS A 2 9.56 -19.44 -12.94
C HIS A 2 10.37 -18.17 -13.20
N ILE A 3 10.35 -17.25 -12.25
CA ILE A 3 11.10 -15.99 -12.31
C ILE A 3 11.96 -15.90 -11.06
N PHE A 4 13.24 -15.62 -11.24
CA PHE A 4 14.23 -15.54 -10.17
C PHE A 4 15.01 -14.24 -10.24
N SER A 5 15.44 -13.75 -9.08
CA SER A 5 16.39 -12.64 -9.00
C SER A 5 17.78 -13.09 -9.46
N ALA A 6 18.51 -12.26 -10.19
CA ALA A 6 19.89 -12.55 -10.59
C ALA A 6 20.85 -12.63 -9.39
N GLY A 7 20.64 -11.80 -8.39
CA GLY A 7 21.49 -11.63 -7.23
C GLY A 7 21.99 -10.20 -7.11
N ASN A 8 22.64 -9.89 -5.99
CA ASN A 8 23.13 -8.56 -5.67
C ASN A 8 24.67 -8.56 -5.47
N SER A 9 25.36 -9.31 -6.32
CA SER A 9 26.82 -9.51 -6.30
C SER A 9 27.52 -8.94 -7.55
N GLY A 10 26.92 -7.94 -8.21
CA GLY A 10 27.40 -7.43 -9.50
C GLY A 10 28.82 -6.82 -9.48
N GLU A 11 29.31 -6.38 -8.33
CA GLU A 11 30.69 -5.90 -8.15
C GLU A 11 31.68 -7.02 -7.79
N GLU A 12 31.17 -8.21 -7.46
CA GLU A 12 32.01 -9.33 -7.07
C GLU A 12 32.65 -9.99 -8.29
N THR A 13 33.84 -10.55 -8.08
CA THR A 13 34.54 -11.37 -9.04
C THR A 13 34.08 -12.82 -8.90
N SER A 14 33.77 -13.49 -10.00
CA SER A 14 33.44 -14.92 -9.96
C SER A 14 34.64 -15.73 -9.45
N THR A 15 34.37 -16.62 -8.50
CA THR A 15 35.38 -17.48 -7.87
C THR A 15 35.33 -18.91 -8.36
N ASN A 16 34.42 -19.24 -9.29
CA ASN A 16 34.18 -20.60 -9.77
C ASN A 16 33.80 -20.63 -11.23
N GLY A 17 34.07 -21.77 -11.89
CA GLY A 17 33.65 -22.06 -13.25
C GLY A 17 34.52 -21.43 -14.34
N PRO A 18 34.09 -21.46 -15.60
CA PRO A 18 34.87 -20.99 -16.74
C PRO A 18 35.24 -19.51 -16.69
N TYR A 19 34.49 -18.72 -15.94
CA TYR A 19 34.63 -17.26 -15.82
C TYR A 19 35.31 -16.83 -14.51
N GLU A 20 36.05 -17.74 -13.87
CA GLU A 20 36.80 -17.45 -12.64
C GLU A 20 37.75 -16.27 -12.85
N ASN A 21 37.84 -15.38 -11.86
CA ASN A 21 38.66 -14.17 -11.84
C ASN A 21 38.28 -13.05 -12.82
N ILE A 22 37.11 -13.10 -13.48
CA ILE A 22 36.60 -11.99 -14.27
C ILE A 22 35.80 -11.05 -13.37
N PRO A 23 36.22 -9.78 -13.18
CA PRO A 23 35.53 -8.86 -12.29
C PRO A 23 34.20 -8.40 -12.91
N GLY A 24 33.15 -8.35 -12.09
CA GLY A 24 31.86 -7.77 -12.43
C GLY A 24 31.01 -8.58 -13.43
N PHE A 25 31.41 -9.80 -13.78
CA PHE A 25 30.65 -10.70 -14.67
C PHE A 25 30.58 -12.12 -14.07
N ALA A 26 29.67 -12.94 -14.62
CA ALA A 26 29.41 -14.33 -14.23
C ALA A 26 29.22 -14.52 -12.72
N ASN A 27 28.61 -13.54 -12.06
CA ASN A 27 28.42 -13.48 -10.62
C ASN A 27 26.95 -13.66 -10.19
N ILE A 28 26.15 -14.29 -11.05
CA ILE A 28 24.76 -14.68 -10.72
C ILE A 28 24.80 -15.67 -9.55
N THR A 29 24.04 -15.36 -8.49
CA THR A 29 24.08 -16.14 -7.25
C THR A 29 23.12 -17.33 -7.29
N GLY A 30 23.64 -18.54 -7.14
CA GLY A 30 22.90 -19.79 -7.08
C GLY A 30 22.67 -20.44 -8.45
N SER A 31 22.98 -21.76 -8.54
CA SER A 31 22.98 -22.50 -9.79
C SER A 31 21.61 -22.62 -10.49
N PHE A 32 20.51 -22.68 -9.72
CA PHE A 32 19.16 -22.77 -10.30
C PHE A 32 18.75 -21.51 -11.06
N LYS A 33 19.33 -20.35 -10.76
CA LYS A 33 19.09 -19.08 -11.47
C LYS A 33 19.72 -19.05 -12.87
N MET A 34 20.61 -20.00 -13.16
CA MET A 34 21.20 -20.21 -14.49
C MET A 34 20.43 -21.22 -15.35
N ALA A 35 19.29 -21.74 -14.86
CA ALA A 35 18.48 -22.67 -15.62
C ALA A 35 17.90 -22.05 -16.91
N LYS A 36 17.69 -22.88 -17.95
CA LYS A 36 17.25 -22.44 -19.29
C LYS A 36 15.82 -21.91 -19.34
N ASN A 37 14.90 -22.64 -18.70
CA ASN A 37 13.46 -22.45 -18.86
C ASN A 37 12.87 -21.49 -17.83
N ILE A 38 13.67 -20.57 -17.31
CA ILE A 38 13.27 -19.53 -16.35
C ILE A 38 13.58 -18.17 -16.92
N ILE A 39 13.10 -17.13 -16.25
CA ILE A 39 13.57 -15.75 -16.42
C ILE A 39 14.34 -15.34 -15.17
N THR A 40 15.58 -14.93 -15.35
CA THR A 40 16.44 -14.36 -14.33
C THR A 40 16.46 -12.85 -14.50
N VAL A 41 16.20 -12.12 -13.42
CA VAL A 41 15.98 -10.66 -13.47
C VAL A 41 17.04 -9.92 -12.66
N GLY A 42 17.79 -9.06 -13.32
CA GLY A 42 18.65 -8.05 -12.71
C GLY A 42 17.87 -6.79 -12.35
N HIS A 43 18.53 -5.80 -11.74
CA HIS A 43 17.84 -4.59 -11.33
C HIS A 43 18.51 -3.31 -11.87
N ILE A 44 17.66 -2.32 -12.15
CA ILE A 44 18.00 -0.98 -12.61
C ILE A 44 17.38 0.06 -11.66
N ASP A 45 17.89 1.28 -11.71
CA ASP A 45 17.27 2.41 -11.03
C ASP A 45 16.03 2.92 -11.79
N SER A 46 15.36 3.91 -11.21
CA SER A 46 14.17 4.53 -11.81
C SER A 46 14.45 5.28 -13.13
N LEU A 47 15.68 5.40 -13.55
CA LEU A 47 16.13 6.05 -14.79
C LEU A 47 16.59 5.07 -15.86
N GLY A 48 16.59 3.76 -15.54
CA GLY A 48 17.05 2.71 -16.43
C GLY A 48 18.54 2.41 -16.34
N ASN A 49 19.28 2.99 -15.38
CA ASN A 49 20.70 2.69 -15.21
C ASN A 49 20.88 1.36 -14.47
N VAL A 50 21.75 0.50 -14.99
CA VAL A 50 22.13 -0.74 -14.30
C VAL A 50 22.84 -0.41 -13.00
N LEU A 51 22.34 -0.90 -11.89
CA LEU A 51 22.96 -0.67 -10.59
C LEU A 51 24.20 -1.57 -10.42
N PRO A 52 25.28 -1.07 -9.78
CA PRO A 52 26.51 -1.82 -9.60
C PRO A 52 26.31 -3.18 -8.93
N LEU A 53 25.40 -3.26 -7.97
CA LEU A 53 25.08 -4.50 -7.25
C LEU A 53 24.32 -5.54 -8.10
N SER A 54 23.71 -5.17 -9.24
CA SER A 54 22.99 -6.14 -10.07
C SER A 54 23.93 -7.20 -10.59
N SER A 55 23.72 -8.47 -10.21
CA SER A 55 24.52 -9.60 -10.71
C SER A 55 24.37 -9.75 -12.21
N ARG A 56 25.47 -10.08 -12.90
CA ARG A 56 25.59 -10.15 -14.36
C ARG A 56 26.00 -11.55 -14.80
N GLY A 57 25.61 -11.88 -16.03
CA GLY A 57 26.01 -13.10 -16.70
C GLY A 57 27.46 -13.10 -17.20
N PRO A 58 27.78 -14.05 -18.05
CA PRO A 58 26.95 -15.16 -18.53
C PRO A 58 26.66 -16.25 -17.49
N ALA A 59 25.79 -17.20 -17.85
CA ALA A 59 25.74 -18.48 -17.17
C ALA A 59 27.05 -19.27 -17.41
N TYR A 60 27.31 -20.33 -16.65
CA TYR A 60 28.57 -21.07 -16.74
C TYR A 60 28.82 -21.73 -18.12
N ASP A 61 27.78 -21.99 -18.89
CA ASP A 61 27.85 -22.50 -20.25
C ASP A 61 27.81 -21.39 -21.32
N GLY A 62 27.89 -20.13 -20.93
CA GLY A 62 27.96 -18.97 -21.84
C GLY A 62 26.59 -18.36 -22.19
N ARG A 63 25.46 -18.96 -21.79
CA ARG A 63 24.13 -18.45 -22.10
C ARG A 63 23.88 -17.06 -21.49
N ILE A 64 22.99 -16.33 -22.16
CA ILE A 64 22.58 -14.98 -21.72
C ILE A 64 21.87 -15.07 -20.37
N LYS A 65 22.38 -14.33 -19.41
CA LYS A 65 21.81 -14.06 -18.09
C LYS A 65 22.28 -12.66 -17.64
N PRO A 66 21.46 -11.91 -16.87
CA PRO A 66 20.03 -12.16 -16.68
C PRO A 66 19.30 -12.08 -18.03
N GLU A 67 18.07 -12.61 -18.13
CA GLU A 67 17.29 -12.40 -19.35
C GLU A 67 16.68 -11.01 -19.42
N LEU A 68 16.32 -10.42 -18.29
CA LEU A 68 15.71 -9.09 -18.19
C LEU A 68 16.24 -8.32 -16.99
N VAL A 69 16.03 -7.01 -17.02
CA VAL A 69 16.14 -6.15 -15.85
C VAL A 69 14.81 -5.45 -15.59
N ALA A 70 14.58 -5.02 -14.33
CA ALA A 70 13.45 -4.19 -13.96
C ALA A 70 13.84 -3.21 -12.86
N PHE A 71 13.08 -2.12 -12.74
CA PHE A 71 13.26 -1.16 -11.65
C PHE A 71 12.93 -1.80 -10.30
N ALA A 72 13.80 -1.62 -9.31
CA ALA A 72 13.54 -1.97 -7.93
C ALA A 72 14.39 -1.14 -6.96
N GLU A 73 13.85 -0.81 -5.79
CA GLU A 73 14.57 -0.10 -4.74
C GLU A 73 15.36 -1.07 -3.83
N ASP A 74 14.91 -2.32 -3.73
CA ASP A 74 15.45 -3.38 -2.85
C ASP A 74 16.30 -4.43 -3.59
N GLY A 75 16.81 -4.08 -4.78
CA GLY A 75 17.69 -4.93 -5.55
C GLY A 75 16.96 -5.91 -6.47
N SER A 76 17.67 -6.93 -6.94
CA SER A 76 17.16 -7.90 -7.92
C SER A 76 15.94 -8.70 -7.41
N SER A 77 15.74 -8.79 -6.09
CA SER A 77 14.57 -9.46 -5.49
C SER A 77 13.27 -8.74 -5.83
N GLY A 78 13.22 -7.41 -5.63
CA GLY A 78 12.08 -6.59 -6.02
C GLY A 78 11.89 -6.55 -7.54
N ALA A 79 12.96 -6.49 -8.33
CA ALA A 79 12.90 -6.56 -9.78
C ALA A 79 12.23 -7.88 -10.26
N ALA A 80 12.60 -9.02 -9.68
CA ALA A 80 11.98 -10.30 -9.97
C ALA A 80 10.49 -10.35 -9.57
N ALA A 81 10.13 -9.72 -8.44
CA ALA A 81 8.74 -9.62 -8.01
C ALA A 81 7.90 -8.80 -9.01
N ILE A 82 8.45 -7.67 -9.53
CA ILE A 82 7.79 -6.84 -10.55
C ILE A 82 7.57 -7.65 -11.83
N VAL A 83 8.58 -8.33 -12.36
CA VAL A 83 8.45 -9.16 -13.58
C VAL A 83 7.46 -10.32 -13.35
N SER A 84 7.41 -10.88 -12.13
CA SER A 84 6.40 -11.87 -11.76
C SER A 84 4.98 -11.30 -11.82
N GLY A 85 4.76 -10.08 -11.31
CA GLY A 85 3.51 -9.36 -11.41
C GLY A 85 3.11 -9.08 -12.87
N ILE A 86 4.03 -8.60 -13.70
CA ILE A 86 3.82 -8.40 -15.14
C ILE A 86 3.38 -9.72 -15.79
N SER A 87 4.08 -10.82 -15.51
CA SER A 87 3.73 -12.14 -16.07
C SER A 87 2.32 -12.60 -15.71
N LEU A 88 1.84 -12.31 -14.50
CA LEU A 88 0.46 -12.63 -14.09
C LEU A 88 -0.56 -11.80 -14.87
N VAL A 89 -0.30 -10.50 -15.07
CA VAL A 89 -1.17 -9.63 -15.89
C VAL A 89 -1.24 -10.12 -17.33
N LEU A 90 -0.11 -10.52 -17.93
CA LEU A 90 -0.08 -11.07 -19.28
C LEU A 90 -0.86 -12.38 -19.39
N GLN A 91 -0.70 -13.30 -18.42
CA GLN A 91 -1.46 -14.55 -18.38
C GLN A 91 -2.96 -14.29 -18.25
N GLN A 92 -3.38 -13.34 -17.42
CA GLN A 92 -4.78 -12.94 -17.28
C GLN A 92 -5.33 -12.35 -18.59
N ALA A 93 -4.58 -11.44 -19.22
CA ALA A 93 -4.98 -10.83 -20.49
C ALA A 93 -5.15 -11.89 -21.59
N TYR A 94 -4.19 -12.78 -21.73
CA TYR A 94 -4.24 -13.88 -22.69
C TYR A 94 -5.43 -14.82 -22.43
N GLN A 95 -5.64 -15.20 -21.16
CA GLN A 95 -6.77 -16.05 -20.76
C GLN A 95 -8.11 -15.38 -21.04
N THR A 96 -8.21 -14.08 -20.83
CA THR A 96 -9.44 -13.32 -21.13
C THR A 96 -9.76 -13.33 -22.63
N LEU A 97 -8.73 -13.24 -23.49
CA LEU A 97 -8.90 -13.22 -24.94
C LEU A 97 -9.07 -14.61 -25.56
N ASN A 98 -8.36 -15.61 -25.04
CA ASN A 98 -8.26 -16.94 -25.68
C ASN A 98 -8.93 -18.06 -24.88
N GLY A 99 -9.43 -17.80 -23.67
CA GLY A 99 -10.10 -18.81 -22.81
C GLY A 99 -9.16 -19.80 -22.12
N THR A 100 -7.87 -19.77 -22.43
CA THR A 100 -6.83 -20.67 -21.88
C THR A 100 -5.61 -19.88 -21.43
N LEU A 101 -4.77 -20.49 -20.58
CA LEU A 101 -3.48 -19.87 -20.21
C LEU A 101 -2.47 -20.00 -21.36
N PRO A 102 -1.59 -18.98 -21.54
CA PRO A 102 -0.50 -19.05 -22.52
C PRO A 102 0.56 -20.10 -22.13
N SER A 103 1.29 -20.61 -23.10
CA SER A 103 2.50 -21.40 -22.83
C SER A 103 3.56 -20.55 -22.13
N SER A 104 4.41 -21.17 -21.30
CA SER A 104 5.50 -20.43 -20.64
C SER A 104 6.56 -19.92 -21.64
N SER A 105 6.73 -20.60 -22.77
CA SER A 105 7.56 -20.11 -23.89
C SER A 105 6.99 -18.85 -24.51
N LEU A 106 5.66 -18.75 -24.71
CA LEU A 106 5.02 -17.54 -25.22
C LEU A 106 5.19 -16.35 -24.27
N VAL A 107 4.92 -16.55 -22.97
CA VAL A 107 5.13 -15.47 -21.98
C VAL A 107 6.59 -15.01 -21.96
N LYS A 108 7.55 -15.96 -22.08
CA LYS A 108 8.98 -15.64 -22.16
C LYS A 108 9.29 -14.86 -23.44
N ALA A 109 8.84 -15.33 -24.61
CA ALA A 109 9.05 -14.66 -25.89
C ALA A 109 8.54 -13.21 -25.86
N ILE A 110 7.31 -12.99 -25.42
CA ILE A 110 6.69 -11.65 -25.33
C ILE A 110 7.48 -10.73 -24.40
N LEU A 111 7.82 -11.17 -23.19
CA LEU A 111 8.57 -10.36 -22.23
C LEU A 111 9.94 -9.93 -22.77
N LEU A 112 10.64 -10.81 -23.48
CA LEU A 112 11.96 -10.53 -24.05
C LEU A 112 11.85 -9.69 -25.34
N ASN A 113 10.81 -9.94 -26.15
CA ASN A 113 10.60 -9.18 -27.39
C ASN A 113 10.26 -7.72 -27.13
N THR A 114 9.50 -7.44 -26.08
CA THR A 114 9.00 -6.09 -25.73
C THR A 114 9.90 -5.32 -24.78
N ALA A 115 11.00 -5.90 -24.34
CA ALA A 115 11.96 -5.23 -23.48
C ALA A 115 12.55 -3.99 -24.15
N ASP A 116 12.66 -2.90 -23.37
CA ASP A 116 13.32 -1.68 -23.79
C ASP A 116 14.83 -1.85 -23.70
N ASP A 117 15.54 -1.48 -24.74
CA ASP A 117 17.01 -1.52 -24.76
C ASP A 117 17.59 -0.51 -23.76
N VAL A 118 18.36 -0.99 -22.80
CA VAL A 118 19.00 -0.18 -21.75
C VAL A 118 20.43 -0.67 -21.53
N GLY A 119 21.31 0.23 -21.15
CA GLY A 119 22.72 -0.09 -20.99
C GLY A 119 23.49 -0.05 -22.30
N SER A 120 24.13 -1.14 -22.71
CA SER A 120 24.80 -1.26 -24.01
C SER A 120 23.78 -1.49 -25.13
N LYS A 121 24.05 -1.02 -26.35
CA LYS A 121 23.13 -1.21 -27.48
C LYS A 121 22.93 -2.70 -27.78
N GLY A 122 21.67 -3.14 -27.83
CA GLY A 122 21.29 -4.52 -28.13
C GLY A 122 21.37 -5.41 -26.89
N ILE A 123 21.40 -6.72 -27.10
CA ILE A 123 21.52 -7.68 -25.97
C ILE A 123 22.91 -7.62 -25.34
N ASP A 124 22.98 -7.81 -24.02
CA ASP A 124 24.25 -7.85 -23.28
C ASP A 124 24.15 -8.72 -21.99
N PHE A 125 25.29 -9.01 -21.35
CA PHE A 125 25.32 -9.82 -20.12
C PHE A 125 24.96 -9.06 -18.83
N SER A 126 24.67 -7.76 -18.90
CA SER A 126 24.26 -6.94 -17.76
C SER A 126 22.74 -6.78 -17.68
N THR A 127 22.09 -6.61 -18.82
CA THR A 127 20.67 -6.32 -18.96
C THR A 127 19.89 -7.41 -19.70
N GLY A 128 20.57 -8.37 -20.29
CA GLY A 128 19.97 -9.40 -21.13
C GLY A 128 19.35 -8.81 -22.38
N PHE A 129 18.03 -8.99 -22.52
CA PHE A 129 17.25 -8.44 -23.64
C PHE A 129 16.73 -7.02 -23.35
N GLY A 130 16.98 -6.46 -22.15
CA GLY A 130 16.63 -5.11 -21.76
C GLY A 130 15.71 -5.01 -20.53
N ALA A 131 15.12 -3.83 -20.33
CA ALA A 131 14.20 -3.54 -19.26
C ALA A 131 12.77 -4.00 -19.57
N ALA A 132 12.13 -4.70 -18.65
CA ALA A 132 10.77 -5.20 -18.81
C ALA A 132 9.76 -4.06 -19.05
N ASN A 133 8.99 -4.13 -20.15
CA ASN A 133 7.96 -3.18 -20.53
C ASN A 133 6.57 -3.85 -20.51
N ALA A 134 5.83 -3.67 -19.41
CA ALA A 134 4.52 -4.28 -19.22
C ALA A 134 3.48 -3.81 -20.24
N TYR A 135 3.54 -2.54 -20.64
CA TYR A 135 2.58 -1.96 -21.57
C TYR A 135 2.75 -2.53 -22.99
N ARG A 136 3.98 -2.57 -23.50
CA ARG A 136 4.28 -3.17 -24.81
C ARG A 136 3.94 -4.66 -24.81
N ALA A 137 4.28 -5.38 -23.74
CA ALA A 137 3.97 -6.81 -23.61
C ALA A 137 2.44 -7.07 -23.63
N LEU A 138 1.66 -6.21 -22.99
CA LEU A 138 0.20 -6.29 -23.06
C LEU A 138 -0.32 -6.01 -24.49
N LEU A 139 0.25 -5.03 -25.18
CA LEU A 139 -0.13 -4.70 -26.57
C LEU A 139 0.17 -5.85 -27.54
N GLU A 140 1.30 -6.58 -27.40
CA GLU A 140 1.57 -7.78 -28.21
C GLU A 140 0.49 -8.84 -28.04
N ILE A 141 0.03 -9.09 -26.81
CA ILE A 141 -1.06 -10.04 -26.55
C ILE A 141 -2.36 -9.54 -27.16
N THR A 142 -2.73 -8.30 -26.92
CA THR A 142 -4.01 -7.75 -27.39
C THR A 142 -4.09 -7.60 -28.89
N ASN A 143 -2.97 -7.40 -29.57
CA ASN A 143 -2.85 -7.33 -31.02
C ASN A 143 -2.58 -8.69 -31.68
N ALA A 144 -2.50 -9.78 -30.90
CA ALA A 144 -2.16 -11.12 -31.35
C ALA A 144 -0.86 -11.17 -32.19
N GLN A 145 0.18 -10.46 -31.74
CA GLN A 145 1.47 -10.37 -32.42
C GLN A 145 2.40 -11.53 -32.01
N TYR A 146 1.93 -12.75 -32.16
CA TYR A 146 2.67 -13.97 -31.81
C TYR A 146 2.23 -15.16 -32.67
N PHE A 147 3.09 -16.17 -32.71
CA PHE A 147 2.83 -17.50 -33.29
C PHE A 147 3.28 -18.59 -32.33
N ASP A 148 2.59 -19.71 -32.36
CA ASP A 148 2.98 -20.96 -31.69
C ASP A 148 3.24 -22.03 -32.73
N GLY A 149 4.26 -22.87 -32.49
CA GLY A 149 4.60 -23.98 -33.36
C GLY A 149 5.11 -25.22 -32.61
N ASN A 150 5.30 -26.29 -33.35
CA ASN A 150 5.88 -27.53 -32.84
C ASN A 150 6.68 -28.23 -33.95
N ILE A 151 7.99 -28.28 -33.81
CA ILE A 151 8.89 -28.68 -34.90
C ILE A 151 9.64 -29.97 -34.58
N SER A 152 9.86 -30.79 -35.60
CA SER A 152 10.69 -32.01 -35.53
C SER A 152 12.07 -31.79 -36.17
N ASN A 153 13.00 -32.68 -35.86
CA ASN A 153 14.37 -32.59 -36.32
C ASN A 153 14.48 -32.47 -37.86
N GLY A 154 15.24 -31.51 -38.34
CA GLY A 154 15.49 -31.23 -39.74
C GLY A 154 14.35 -30.53 -40.50
N ASN A 155 13.20 -30.30 -39.87
CA ASN A 155 12.07 -29.57 -40.47
C ASN A 155 12.26 -28.07 -40.35
N THR A 156 11.50 -27.32 -41.17
CA THR A 156 11.41 -25.85 -41.10
C THR A 156 9.95 -25.44 -41.15
N ASP A 157 9.52 -24.66 -40.18
CA ASP A 157 8.24 -23.97 -40.19
C ASP A 157 8.45 -22.54 -40.70
N ALA A 158 7.51 -22.03 -41.50
CA ALA A 158 7.57 -20.68 -42.05
C ALA A 158 6.28 -19.91 -41.78
N PHE A 159 6.43 -18.68 -41.30
CA PHE A 159 5.30 -17.77 -41.01
C PHE A 159 5.44 -16.51 -41.87
N ASP A 160 4.39 -16.11 -42.56
CA ASP A 160 4.34 -14.88 -43.31
C ASP A 160 4.14 -13.69 -42.38
N LEU A 161 4.97 -12.66 -42.53
CA LEU A 161 4.92 -11.42 -41.76
C LEU A 161 4.91 -10.23 -42.72
N VAL A 162 3.83 -9.43 -42.66
CA VAL A 162 3.73 -8.20 -43.44
C VAL A 162 4.24 -7.02 -42.62
N VAL A 163 5.37 -6.45 -43.02
CA VAL A 163 5.94 -5.24 -42.43
C VAL A 163 5.30 -4.03 -43.11
N PRO A 164 4.54 -3.19 -42.35
CA PRO A 164 3.95 -1.99 -42.93
C PRO A 164 4.99 -0.91 -43.25
N PRO A 165 4.63 0.14 -44.01
CA PRO A 165 5.51 1.29 -44.19
C PRO A 165 5.68 2.07 -42.87
N ASN A 166 6.77 2.84 -42.79
CA ASN A 166 7.08 3.71 -41.63
C ASN A 166 7.34 2.94 -40.32
N VAL A 167 7.90 1.75 -40.42
CA VAL A 167 8.42 1.02 -39.26
C VAL A 167 9.85 1.49 -39.01
N ARG A 168 10.11 1.93 -37.78
CA ARG A 168 11.45 2.26 -37.28
C ARG A 168 12.26 1.02 -36.93
N GLN A 169 11.60 0.06 -36.25
CA GLN A 169 12.22 -1.18 -35.84
C GLN A 169 11.23 -2.34 -35.92
N LEU A 170 11.67 -3.44 -36.47
CA LEU A 170 11.05 -4.76 -36.36
C LEU A 170 11.86 -5.58 -35.36
N LYS A 171 11.21 -6.21 -34.38
CA LYS A 171 11.82 -7.14 -33.43
C LYS A 171 11.05 -8.45 -33.43
N ILE A 172 11.75 -9.59 -33.42
CA ILE A 172 11.20 -10.94 -33.44
C ILE A 172 11.97 -11.77 -32.43
N THR A 173 11.27 -12.45 -31.52
CA THR A 173 11.89 -13.33 -30.52
C THR A 173 11.26 -14.71 -30.57
N LEU A 174 12.09 -15.73 -30.75
CA LEU A 174 11.77 -17.16 -30.63
C LEU A 174 12.14 -17.62 -29.22
N ALA A 175 11.28 -18.40 -28.57
CA ALA A 175 11.60 -19.05 -27.29
C ALA A 175 10.97 -20.44 -27.19
N TRP A 176 11.67 -21.34 -26.51
CA TRP A 176 11.16 -22.68 -26.23
C TRP A 176 11.57 -23.18 -24.87
N ASN A 177 10.80 -24.13 -24.37
CA ASN A 177 11.15 -24.86 -23.15
C ASN A 177 11.95 -26.10 -23.52
N ASP A 178 13.25 -25.99 -23.40
CA ASP A 178 14.19 -27.04 -23.78
C ASP A 178 14.23 -28.18 -22.72
N PRO A 179 14.33 -29.46 -23.12
CA PRO A 179 14.47 -30.57 -22.20
C PRO A 179 15.65 -30.43 -21.23
N PRO A 180 15.59 -31.08 -20.05
CA PRO A 180 16.67 -30.99 -19.07
C PRO A 180 17.94 -31.65 -19.59
N ALA A 181 19.08 -30.96 -19.48
CA ALA A 181 20.40 -31.51 -19.75
C ALA A 181 20.92 -32.38 -18.59
N VAL A 182 21.94 -33.17 -18.85
CA VAL A 182 22.67 -33.90 -17.82
C VAL A 182 23.40 -32.90 -16.92
N ALA A 183 23.44 -33.17 -15.62
CA ALA A 183 24.14 -32.30 -14.67
C ALA A 183 25.63 -32.15 -15.03
N ASN A 184 26.16 -30.94 -14.86
CA ASN A 184 27.55 -30.58 -15.15
C ASN A 184 27.98 -30.74 -16.62
N THR A 185 27.04 -30.66 -17.56
CA THR A 185 27.36 -30.62 -18.99
C THR A 185 28.02 -29.28 -19.35
N ALA A 186 28.90 -29.29 -20.34
CA ALA A 186 29.54 -28.08 -20.88
C ALA A 186 28.54 -27.18 -21.63
N THR A 187 27.51 -27.78 -22.24
CA THR A 187 26.44 -27.09 -22.97
C THR A 187 25.10 -27.63 -22.47
N ALA A 188 24.24 -26.76 -21.99
CA ALA A 188 22.95 -27.15 -21.44
C ALA A 188 21.83 -27.29 -22.48
N LEU A 189 22.00 -26.74 -23.68
CA LEU A 189 21.03 -26.85 -24.77
C LEU A 189 20.93 -28.29 -25.29
N ILE A 190 19.72 -28.81 -25.37
CA ILE A 190 19.42 -30.18 -25.82
C ILE A 190 18.74 -30.19 -27.19
N ASN A 191 17.67 -29.40 -27.33
CA ASN A 191 17.02 -29.19 -28.61
C ASN A 191 17.38 -27.79 -29.11
N ASP A 192 17.97 -27.74 -30.27
CA ASP A 192 18.53 -26.56 -30.93
C ASP A 192 17.62 -26.16 -32.10
N LEU A 193 16.98 -24.97 -31.97
CA LEU A 193 16.14 -24.35 -32.99
C LEU A 193 16.86 -23.13 -33.51
N ASP A 194 16.84 -22.94 -34.83
CA ASP A 194 17.39 -21.75 -35.48
C ASP A 194 16.25 -20.83 -35.95
N LEU A 195 16.35 -19.55 -35.62
CA LEU A 195 15.50 -18.47 -36.14
C LEU A 195 16.18 -17.78 -37.31
N GLU A 196 15.49 -17.64 -38.42
CA GLU A 196 15.93 -16.83 -39.57
C GLU A 196 14.76 -15.95 -40.04
N LEU A 197 15.06 -14.70 -40.36
CA LEU A 197 14.12 -13.81 -41.04
C LEU A 197 14.61 -13.60 -42.47
N THR A 198 13.68 -13.72 -43.43
CA THR A 198 14.01 -13.50 -44.84
C THR A 198 13.09 -12.49 -45.50
N LEU A 199 13.63 -11.66 -46.42
CA LEU A 199 12.86 -10.81 -47.32
C LEU A 199 13.02 -11.37 -48.75
N PRO A 200 12.11 -12.25 -49.20
CA PRO A 200 12.25 -12.95 -50.47
C PRO A 200 12.35 -12.02 -51.68
N SER A 201 11.67 -10.87 -51.65
CA SER A 201 11.70 -9.88 -52.73
C SER A 201 13.08 -9.22 -52.96
N ALA A 202 13.91 -9.13 -51.91
CA ALA A 202 15.24 -8.56 -51.95
C ALA A 202 16.36 -9.63 -51.94
N GLY A 203 16.01 -10.88 -51.57
CA GLY A 203 17.00 -11.95 -51.37
C GLY A 203 17.85 -11.75 -50.13
N GLU A 204 17.35 -11.02 -49.16
CA GLU A 204 18.03 -10.72 -47.90
C GLU A 204 17.59 -11.69 -46.79
N SER A 205 18.52 -11.99 -45.88
CA SER A 205 18.25 -12.77 -44.68
C SER A 205 18.98 -12.22 -43.46
N TRP A 206 18.40 -12.45 -42.29
CA TRP A 206 18.95 -12.04 -40.98
C TRP A 206 18.96 -13.21 -40.03
N GLN A 207 20.09 -13.39 -39.33
CA GLN A 207 20.32 -14.32 -38.26
C GLN A 207 20.08 -13.63 -36.91
N PRO A 208 19.89 -14.37 -35.80
CA PRO A 208 19.75 -13.78 -34.46
C PRO A 208 21.01 -13.05 -34.01
N TRP A 209 20.85 -12.27 -32.93
CA TRP A 209 21.97 -11.65 -32.24
C TRP A 209 22.60 -12.64 -31.27
N VAL A 210 23.93 -12.74 -31.28
CA VAL A 210 24.73 -13.64 -30.42
C VAL A 210 25.81 -12.84 -29.71
N LEU A 211 26.03 -13.16 -28.41
CA LEU A 211 27.09 -12.56 -27.60
C LEU A 211 28.36 -13.38 -27.60
N ASN A 212 29.49 -12.69 -27.60
CA ASN A 212 30.77 -13.35 -27.41
C ASN A 212 30.91 -13.78 -25.93
N HIS A 213 30.89 -15.07 -25.68
CA HIS A 213 30.96 -15.67 -24.35
C HIS A 213 32.38 -16.19 -23.98
N PHE A 214 33.41 -15.84 -24.76
CA PHE A 214 34.79 -16.21 -24.43
C PHE A 214 35.16 -15.61 -23.04
N PRO A 215 35.78 -16.41 -22.14
CA PRO A 215 36.02 -16.00 -20.75
C PRO A 215 37.13 -14.95 -20.62
N SER A 216 36.87 -13.76 -21.10
CA SER A 216 37.68 -12.55 -20.90
C SER A 216 36.79 -11.32 -20.76
N LEU A 217 37.21 -10.35 -19.96
CA LEU A 217 36.46 -9.11 -19.74
C LEU A 217 36.17 -8.40 -21.08
N ASP A 218 37.17 -8.29 -21.92
CA ASP A 218 37.05 -7.63 -23.23
C ASP A 218 36.01 -8.31 -24.13
N SER A 219 35.98 -9.64 -24.13
CA SER A 219 35.00 -10.40 -24.93
C SER A 219 33.58 -10.27 -24.44
N LEU A 220 33.37 -10.28 -23.10
CA LEU A 220 32.05 -10.18 -22.50
C LEU A 220 31.42 -8.78 -22.63
N GLN A 221 32.19 -7.77 -23.02
CA GLN A 221 31.75 -6.40 -23.24
C GLN A 221 31.56 -6.05 -24.74
N LEU A 222 31.84 -6.98 -25.66
CA LEU A 222 31.62 -6.75 -27.09
C LEU A 222 30.11 -6.62 -27.38
N LEU A 223 29.82 -5.82 -28.39
CA LEU A 223 28.45 -5.73 -28.93
C LEU A 223 28.04 -7.07 -29.57
N PRO A 224 26.74 -7.40 -29.59
CA PRO A 224 26.27 -8.62 -30.21
C PRO A 224 26.53 -8.61 -31.74
N GLU A 225 26.79 -9.79 -32.28
CA GLU A 225 26.95 -10.03 -33.71
C GLU A 225 25.82 -10.93 -34.23
N ARG A 226 25.59 -10.90 -35.57
CA ARG A 226 24.59 -11.77 -36.20
C ARG A 226 25.23 -13.08 -36.59
N GLU A 227 24.85 -14.10 -35.87
CA GLU A 227 25.31 -15.45 -36.10
C GLU A 227 24.21 -16.46 -35.75
N ARG A 228 24.42 -17.73 -36.07
CA ARG A 228 23.60 -18.81 -35.60
C ARG A 228 23.83 -19.01 -34.10
N ASP A 229 22.75 -18.93 -33.29
CA ASP A 229 22.83 -19.24 -31.87
C ASP A 229 22.71 -20.75 -31.65
N SER A 230 23.70 -21.37 -31.04
CA SER A 230 23.73 -22.78 -30.69
C SER A 230 23.79 -23.01 -29.18
N LEU A 231 23.48 -21.98 -28.39
CA LEU A 231 23.71 -21.96 -26.95
C LEU A 231 22.46 -21.66 -26.16
N ASN A 232 21.66 -20.69 -26.61
CA ASN A 232 20.49 -20.22 -25.92
C ASN A 232 19.21 -20.95 -26.38
N ASN A 233 18.20 -21.02 -25.50
CA ASN A 233 16.84 -21.45 -25.86
C ASN A 233 15.91 -20.25 -26.07
N VAL A 234 16.50 -19.15 -26.49
CA VAL A 234 15.86 -17.91 -26.93
C VAL A 234 16.73 -17.28 -28.02
N GLU A 235 16.12 -16.89 -29.12
CA GLU A 235 16.81 -16.20 -30.21
C GLU A 235 16.05 -14.93 -30.60
N GLN A 236 16.77 -13.85 -30.88
CA GLN A 236 16.15 -12.57 -31.23
C GLN A 236 16.77 -11.95 -32.47
N ILE A 237 15.90 -11.50 -33.38
CA ILE A 237 16.25 -10.68 -34.53
C ILE A 237 15.63 -9.31 -34.39
N SER A 238 16.40 -8.24 -34.57
CA SER A 238 15.86 -6.87 -34.70
C SER A 238 16.42 -6.20 -35.93
N ILE A 239 15.61 -5.47 -36.64
CA ILE A 239 16.02 -4.71 -37.84
C ILE A 239 15.59 -3.27 -37.63
N ASP A 240 16.54 -2.34 -37.69
CA ASP A 240 16.28 -0.91 -37.74
C ASP A 240 15.89 -0.51 -39.17
N ASP A 241 14.87 0.34 -39.32
CA ASP A 241 14.35 0.86 -40.60
C ASP A 241 14.06 -0.23 -41.66
N PRO A 242 13.27 -1.30 -41.30
CA PRO A 242 13.00 -2.37 -42.24
C PRO A 242 12.22 -1.87 -43.45
N VAL A 243 12.52 -2.40 -44.61
CA VAL A 243 11.76 -2.10 -45.86
C VAL A 243 10.35 -2.69 -45.72
N ALA A 244 9.32 -1.90 -46.08
CA ALA A 244 7.95 -2.42 -46.10
C ALA A 244 7.81 -3.57 -47.10
N GLY A 245 7.14 -4.65 -46.69
CA GLY A 245 7.00 -5.82 -47.56
C GLY A 245 6.63 -7.10 -46.84
N SER A 246 6.60 -8.20 -47.58
CA SER A 246 6.30 -9.52 -47.05
C SER A 246 7.59 -10.24 -46.67
N TYR A 247 7.80 -10.46 -45.41
CA TYR A 247 8.89 -11.23 -44.82
C TYR A 247 8.41 -12.65 -44.49
N LYS A 248 9.37 -13.56 -44.31
CA LYS A 248 9.12 -14.88 -43.75
C LYS A 248 9.98 -15.10 -42.52
N ILE A 249 9.32 -15.47 -41.43
CA ILE A 249 9.98 -15.96 -40.22
C ILE A 249 10.12 -17.46 -40.37
N ASN A 250 11.36 -17.95 -40.45
CA ASN A 250 11.68 -19.36 -40.55
C ASN A 250 12.18 -19.87 -39.20
N VAL A 251 11.62 -20.97 -38.73
CA VAL A 251 12.10 -21.70 -37.55
C VAL A 251 12.54 -23.07 -38.01
N LYS A 252 13.81 -23.41 -37.81
CA LYS A 252 14.37 -24.68 -38.20
C LYS A 252 14.69 -25.53 -36.97
N GLY A 253 14.20 -26.76 -36.93
CA GLY A 253 14.64 -27.74 -35.95
C GLY A 253 16.02 -28.28 -36.30
N PHE A 254 17.08 -27.54 -35.94
CA PHE A 254 18.44 -27.88 -36.33
C PHE A 254 18.91 -29.20 -35.72
N HIS A 255 18.70 -29.34 -34.42
CA HIS A 255 18.95 -30.59 -33.70
C HIS A 255 17.87 -30.83 -32.65
N ILE A 256 16.94 -31.72 -32.90
CA ILE A 256 15.86 -32.08 -31.97
C ILE A 256 16.05 -33.53 -31.54
N SER A 257 16.40 -33.74 -30.29
CA SER A 257 16.63 -35.07 -29.69
C SER A 257 15.34 -35.75 -29.22
N THR A 258 14.26 -35.01 -29.11
CA THR A 258 12.90 -35.46 -28.79
C THR A 258 12.08 -35.70 -30.07
N SER A 259 10.85 -36.21 -29.95
CA SER A 259 9.98 -36.37 -31.13
C SER A 259 9.64 -35.06 -31.83
N SER A 260 9.45 -34.00 -31.04
CA SER A 260 9.24 -32.65 -31.50
C SER A 260 9.50 -31.66 -30.36
N GLN A 261 9.68 -30.37 -30.70
CA GLN A 261 9.89 -29.28 -29.76
C GLN A 261 8.83 -28.20 -29.99
N PRO A 262 7.93 -27.99 -28.99
CA PRO A 262 7.05 -26.82 -28.99
C PRO A 262 7.84 -25.53 -28.78
N TYR A 263 7.45 -24.47 -29.50
CA TYR A 263 8.05 -23.14 -29.41
C TYR A 263 7.01 -22.04 -29.54
N ALA A 264 7.40 -20.80 -29.23
CA ALA A 264 6.61 -19.61 -29.47
C ALA A 264 7.47 -18.51 -30.07
N ILE A 265 6.85 -17.69 -30.90
CA ILE A 265 7.43 -16.50 -31.52
C ILE A 265 6.60 -15.31 -31.07
N ALA A 266 7.26 -14.22 -30.68
CA ALA A 266 6.67 -12.91 -30.48
C ALA A 266 7.28 -11.93 -31.48
N TYR A 267 6.50 -10.94 -31.96
CA TYR A 267 7.03 -9.91 -32.86
C TYR A 267 6.36 -8.56 -32.63
N GLN A 268 7.11 -7.48 -32.83
CA GLN A 268 6.58 -6.12 -32.72
C GLN A 268 7.12 -5.20 -33.79
N PHE A 269 6.37 -4.12 -34.04
CA PHE A 269 6.76 -3.01 -34.89
C PHE A 269 6.77 -1.72 -34.08
N ASP A 270 7.92 -1.02 -34.08
CA ASP A 270 7.97 0.36 -33.64
C ASP A 270 7.78 1.25 -34.87
N THR A 271 6.73 2.07 -34.87
CA THR A 271 6.46 2.97 -36.00
C THR A 271 7.22 4.28 -35.86
N LEU A 272 7.63 4.87 -37.00
CA LEU A 272 8.18 6.21 -37.04
C LEU A 272 7.12 7.26 -36.68
N ASP A 273 7.60 8.43 -36.27
CA ASP A 273 6.79 9.62 -35.99
C ASP A 273 5.64 9.35 -34.98
N LYS A 274 5.92 8.56 -33.98
CA LYS A 274 5.03 8.28 -32.86
C LYS A 274 5.56 8.91 -31.58
N PHE A 275 4.67 9.56 -30.82
CA PHE A 275 4.92 9.98 -29.45
C PHE A 275 3.85 9.40 -28.52
N THR A 276 4.26 8.78 -27.43
CA THR A 276 3.34 8.16 -26.45
C THR A 276 3.77 8.54 -25.05
N TRP A 277 2.81 9.07 -24.25
CA TRP A 277 2.98 9.21 -22.81
C TRP A 277 2.82 7.84 -22.16
N TYR A 278 3.79 7.42 -21.36
CA TYR A 278 3.69 6.22 -20.53
C TYR A 278 3.34 6.53 -19.09
N TYR A 279 3.70 7.70 -18.61
CA TYR A 279 3.35 8.20 -17.27
C TYR A 279 3.43 9.74 -17.24
N PRO A 280 2.39 10.40 -16.72
CA PRO A 280 1.15 9.86 -16.16
C PRO A 280 0.12 9.44 -17.24
N THR A 281 -0.79 8.53 -16.84
CA THR A 281 -1.98 8.12 -17.60
C THR A 281 -3.26 8.54 -16.88
N ALA A 282 -4.42 8.25 -17.48
CA ALA A 282 -5.73 8.66 -16.95
C ALA A 282 -6.05 8.15 -15.53
N SER A 283 -5.41 7.06 -15.10
CA SER A 283 -5.61 6.45 -13.76
C SER A 283 -4.56 6.85 -12.75
N ASP A 284 -3.56 7.64 -13.16
CA ASP A 284 -2.44 7.95 -12.29
C ASP A 284 -2.69 9.14 -11.38
N ASN A 285 -2.01 9.10 -10.23
CA ASN A 285 -1.92 10.17 -9.27
C ASN A 285 -0.46 10.60 -9.13
N ILE A 286 -0.15 11.85 -9.45
CA ILE A 286 1.16 12.42 -9.21
C ILE A 286 1.22 13.03 -7.81
N PHE A 287 2.21 12.59 -7.03
CA PHE A 287 2.43 13.08 -5.68
C PHE A 287 3.10 14.46 -5.71
N ASN A 288 2.46 15.44 -5.08
CA ASN A 288 3.00 16.80 -5.02
C ASN A 288 4.07 17.03 -3.93
N GLU A 289 4.33 16.03 -3.07
CA GLU A 289 5.33 16.09 -1.99
C GLU A 289 6.72 15.60 -2.42
N ARG A 290 6.84 15.08 -3.63
CA ARG A 290 8.09 14.49 -4.10
C ARG A 290 8.30 14.69 -5.59
N THR A 291 9.54 14.53 -6.02
CA THR A 291 9.88 14.44 -7.44
C THR A 291 9.33 13.15 -8.03
N ASN A 292 8.60 13.29 -9.13
CA ASN A 292 8.08 12.18 -9.93
C ASN A 292 8.87 12.06 -11.22
N VAL A 293 8.93 10.86 -11.79
CA VAL A 293 9.61 10.60 -13.06
C VAL A 293 8.56 10.46 -14.16
N LEU A 294 8.32 11.52 -14.91
CA LEU A 294 7.49 11.50 -16.11
C LEU A 294 8.15 10.61 -17.17
N ARG A 295 7.34 9.90 -17.98
CA ARG A 295 7.86 8.96 -18.96
C ARG A 295 7.10 9.04 -20.29
N TRP A 296 7.84 8.93 -21.36
CA TRP A 296 7.32 8.90 -22.73
C TRP A 296 8.20 8.03 -23.62
N GLU A 297 7.70 7.75 -24.78
CA GLU A 297 8.45 7.23 -25.91
C GLU A 297 8.30 8.19 -27.09
N SER A 298 9.38 8.44 -27.79
CA SER A 298 9.38 9.19 -29.04
C SER A 298 10.19 8.45 -30.10
N THR A 299 9.57 8.18 -31.23
CA THR A 299 10.24 7.62 -32.42
C THR A 299 10.49 8.68 -33.49
N TYR A 300 10.23 9.96 -33.18
CA TYR A 300 10.57 11.09 -34.02
C TYR A 300 12.09 11.29 -34.12
N SER A 301 12.54 11.82 -35.24
CA SER A 301 13.94 12.23 -35.43
C SER A 301 14.33 13.46 -34.60
N ASN A 302 13.36 14.21 -34.10
CA ASN A 302 13.59 15.35 -33.19
C ASN A 302 14.18 14.86 -31.88
N THR A 303 15.27 15.46 -31.44
CA THR A 303 15.93 15.11 -30.15
C THR A 303 15.51 16.02 -28.98
N THR A 304 14.84 17.15 -29.26
CA THR A 304 14.46 18.13 -28.22
C THR A 304 13.01 18.55 -28.36
N GLY A 305 12.39 18.86 -27.22
CA GLY A 305 11.03 19.39 -27.11
C GLY A 305 10.89 20.32 -25.91
N GLN A 306 9.76 21.03 -25.80
CA GLN A 306 9.37 21.84 -24.65
C GLN A 306 8.30 21.09 -23.86
N LEU A 307 8.44 21.03 -22.54
CA LEU A 307 7.51 20.38 -21.63
C LEU A 307 6.73 21.41 -20.84
N GLU A 308 5.41 21.27 -20.83
CA GLU A 308 4.47 22.15 -20.12
C GLU A 308 3.43 21.34 -19.35
N TYR A 309 2.77 22.02 -18.40
CA TYR A 309 1.61 21.47 -17.70
C TYR A 309 0.46 22.51 -17.64
N SER A 310 -0.75 22.00 -17.48
CA SER A 310 -1.96 22.78 -17.25
C SER A 310 -2.74 22.22 -16.08
N LEU A 311 -3.26 23.10 -15.21
CA LEU A 311 -4.14 22.78 -14.09
C LEU A 311 -5.62 23.07 -14.35
N ASN A 312 -5.95 23.48 -15.58
CA ASN A 312 -7.29 23.93 -15.98
C ASN A 312 -7.69 23.38 -17.37
N ASP A 313 -7.45 22.08 -17.55
CA ASP A 313 -7.81 21.31 -18.75
C ASP A 313 -7.29 21.92 -20.07
N GLY A 314 -6.06 22.48 -20.05
CA GLY A 314 -5.40 23.03 -21.24
C GLY A 314 -5.77 24.46 -21.59
N ASN A 315 -6.57 25.16 -20.77
CA ASN A 315 -6.92 26.56 -21.01
C ASN A 315 -5.74 27.51 -20.84
N SER A 316 -4.79 27.18 -19.97
CA SER A 316 -3.52 27.88 -19.84
C SER A 316 -2.40 26.89 -19.53
N TRP A 317 -1.19 27.21 -20.00
CA TRP A 317 -0.04 26.33 -19.87
C TRP A 317 1.11 27.02 -19.13
N GLN A 318 1.81 26.25 -18.32
CA GLN A 318 3.01 26.69 -17.60
C GLN A 318 4.18 25.82 -18.04
N VAL A 319 5.30 26.45 -18.36
CA VAL A 319 6.51 25.75 -18.83
C VAL A 319 7.17 25.06 -17.63
N ILE A 320 7.43 23.76 -17.79
CA ILE A 320 8.27 22.98 -16.88
C ILE A 320 9.73 23.13 -17.31
N ASN A 321 10.00 22.94 -18.60
CA ASN A 321 11.33 23.10 -19.17
C ASN A 321 11.22 23.39 -20.68
N ASP A 322 11.97 24.38 -21.14
CA ASP A 322 11.98 24.80 -22.54
C ASP A 322 12.74 23.84 -23.47
N VAL A 323 13.68 23.06 -22.95
CA VAL A 323 14.51 22.13 -23.73
C VAL A 323 14.61 20.79 -23.03
N ILE A 324 13.73 19.88 -23.42
CA ILE A 324 13.74 18.48 -22.98
C ILE A 324 14.46 17.63 -24.03
N ASP A 325 15.35 16.76 -23.55
CA ASP A 325 15.94 15.70 -24.38
C ASP A 325 14.91 14.56 -24.53
N LEU A 326 14.30 14.47 -25.71
CA LEU A 326 13.27 13.47 -26.02
C LEU A 326 13.82 12.04 -26.05
N THR A 327 15.10 11.88 -26.35
CA THR A 327 15.76 10.57 -26.48
C THR A 327 15.92 9.84 -25.14
N LYS A 328 15.89 10.61 -24.03
CA LYS A 328 15.96 10.04 -22.69
C LYS A 328 14.70 9.29 -22.28
N GLY A 329 13.54 9.61 -22.86
CA GLY A 329 12.27 9.00 -22.52
C GLY A 329 11.74 9.32 -21.10
N TYR A 330 12.40 10.21 -20.35
CA TYR A 330 11.96 10.61 -19.03
C TYR A 330 12.36 12.04 -18.64
N TYR A 331 11.63 12.60 -17.67
CA TYR A 331 11.99 13.86 -16.99
C TYR A 331 11.56 13.84 -15.52
N LYS A 332 12.39 14.37 -14.63
CA LYS A 332 12.09 14.51 -13.21
C LYS A 332 11.33 15.81 -12.96
N TRP A 333 10.13 15.70 -12.42
CA TRP A 333 9.26 16.84 -12.15
C TRP A 333 8.68 16.78 -10.73
N THR A 334 8.71 17.93 -10.03
CA THR A 334 7.99 18.12 -8.77
C THR A 334 6.82 19.05 -9.07
N PRO A 335 5.57 18.57 -9.01
CA PRO A 335 4.39 19.37 -9.29
C PRO A 335 4.12 20.39 -8.19
N PRO A 336 3.27 21.41 -8.44
CA PRO A 336 2.85 22.36 -7.41
C PRO A 336 2.06 21.66 -6.29
N ASP A 337 2.16 22.17 -5.05
CA ASP A 337 1.38 21.67 -3.91
C ASP A 337 -0.09 22.04 -4.08
N SER A 338 -0.87 21.13 -4.61
CA SER A 338 -2.29 21.34 -4.93
C SER A 338 -3.06 20.01 -4.96
N PHE A 339 -4.40 20.11 -4.88
CA PHE A 339 -5.32 19.03 -5.13
C PHE A 339 -6.14 19.37 -6.38
N VAL A 340 -5.69 18.90 -7.54
CA VAL A 340 -6.21 19.34 -8.83
C VAL A 340 -6.07 18.24 -9.89
N THR A 341 -6.87 18.31 -10.96
CA THR A 341 -6.59 17.56 -12.19
C THR A 341 -5.61 18.35 -13.05
N ALA A 342 -4.75 17.65 -13.76
CA ALA A 342 -3.74 18.25 -14.63
C ALA A 342 -3.57 17.46 -15.92
N VAL A 343 -2.98 18.09 -16.91
CA VAL A 343 -2.50 17.50 -18.15
C VAL A 343 -1.08 17.99 -18.43
N LEU A 344 -0.26 17.17 -19.06
CA LEU A 344 1.06 17.53 -19.60
C LEU A 344 0.96 17.76 -21.09
N ARG A 345 1.88 18.56 -21.64
CA ARG A 345 2.04 18.75 -23.06
C ARG A 345 3.53 18.75 -23.43
N MET A 346 3.88 17.95 -24.42
CA MET A 346 5.19 17.99 -25.07
C MET A 346 5.04 18.67 -26.43
N ASN A 347 5.85 19.70 -26.69
CA ASN A 347 5.81 20.50 -27.91
C ASN A 347 7.11 20.30 -28.70
N PHE A 348 7.02 19.77 -29.91
CA PHE A 348 8.13 19.69 -30.87
C PHE A 348 7.57 19.41 -32.26
N ALA A 349 8.39 19.57 -33.31
CA ALA A 349 7.99 19.34 -34.70
C ALA A 349 6.68 20.05 -35.12
N SER A 350 6.42 21.23 -34.58
CA SER A 350 5.16 21.98 -34.75
C SER A 350 3.90 21.24 -34.35
N GLN A 351 4.03 20.21 -33.51
CA GLN A 351 2.94 19.43 -32.95
C GLN A 351 2.90 19.54 -31.42
N HIS A 352 1.74 19.15 -30.86
CA HIS A 352 1.46 19.17 -29.43
C HIS A 352 0.96 17.79 -29.01
N PHE A 353 1.67 17.15 -28.11
CA PHE A 353 1.35 15.83 -27.59
C PHE A 353 0.86 15.95 -26.14
N VAL A 354 -0.45 15.94 -25.96
CA VAL A 354 -1.09 16.10 -24.65
C VAL A 354 -1.25 14.74 -23.98
N SER A 355 -0.95 14.66 -22.69
CA SER A 355 -1.17 13.46 -21.89
C SER A 355 -2.67 13.25 -21.60
N ASP A 356 -3.01 12.09 -21.06
CA ASP A 356 -4.27 11.92 -20.37
C ASP A 356 -4.38 12.89 -19.17
N THR A 357 -5.61 13.17 -18.76
CA THR A 357 -5.87 13.91 -17.53
C THR A 357 -5.61 13.00 -16.33
N PHE A 358 -4.74 13.43 -15.44
CA PHE A 358 -4.37 12.75 -14.19
C PHE A 358 -4.67 13.66 -12.97
N THR A 359 -4.45 13.17 -11.75
CA THR A 359 -4.57 13.99 -10.53
C THR A 359 -3.20 14.35 -9.96
N ILE A 360 -3.10 15.56 -9.43
CA ILE A 360 -2.02 15.98 -8.55
C ILE A 360 -2.61 16.05 -7.14
N SER A 361 -2.03 15.34 -6.19
CA SER A 361 -2.50 15.31 -4.80
C SER A 361 -1.45 14.70 -3.87
N LYS A 362 -1.72 14.74 -2.58
CA LYS A 362 -0.92 14.07 -1.54
C LYS A 362 -1.80 13.25 -0.62
N ARG A 363 -1.18 12.41 0.18
CA ARG A 363 -1.87 11.74 1.26
C ARG A 363 -2.27 12.74 2.33
N PHE A 364 -3.35 12.44 3.00
CA PHE A 364 -3.81 13.16 4.16
C PHE A 364 -4.19 12.19 5.27
N ASP A 365 -4.23 12.68 6.50
CA ASP A 365 -4.50 11.86 7.64
C ASP A 365 -6.00 11.66 7.82
N VAL A 366 -6.38 10.41 8.07
CA VAL A 366 -7.73 10.01 8.49
C VAL A 366 -7.64 9.57 9.94
N ASN A 367 -8.56 10.06 10.75
CA ASN A 367 -8.61 9.81 12.17
C ASN A 367 -9.90 9.11 12.56
N VAL A 368 -9.89 8.45 13.70
CA VAL A 368 -11.07 7.84 14.31
C VAL A 368 -11.62 8.78 15.38
N GLY A 369 -12.82 9.29 15.19
CA GLY A 369 -13.45 10.21 16.13
C GLY A 369 -14.04 9.50 17.33
N PHE A 370 -14.72 8.37 17.08
CA PHE A 370 -15.21 7.48 18.12
C PHE A 370 -15.31 6.04 17.63
N ASN A 371 -15.35 5.12 18.57
CA ASN A 371 -15.52 3.69 18.33
C ASN A 371 -16.51 3.12 19.36
N CYS A 372 -17.82 3.17 19.04
CA CYS A 372 -18.91 2.66 19.88
C CYS A 372 -19.16 1.16 19.62
N ALA A 373 -20.05 0.55 20.39
CA ALA A 373 -20.37 -0.87 20.25
C ALA A 373 -20.96 -1.22 18.88
N ASP A 374 -21.76 -0.32 18.29
CA ASP A 374 -22.52 -0.52 17.05
C ASP A 374 -22.05 0.33 15.86
N SER A 375 -21.18 1.32 16.07
CA SER A 375 -20.76 2.28 15.07
C SER A 375 -19.39 2.88 15.39
N PHE A 376 -18.76 3.47 14.39
CA PHE A 376 -17.53 4.25 14.53
C PHE A 376 -17.54 5.42 13.54
N MET A 377 -16.75 6.46 13.82
CA MET A 377 -16.63 7.64 12.99
C MET A 377 -15.20 7.79 12.47
N LEU A 378 -15.07 7.96 11.18
CA LEU A 378 -13.84 8.44 10.55
C LEU A 378 -13.99 9.93 10.26
N TYR A 379 -12.92 10.70 10.42
CA TYR A 379 -12.89 12.12 10.07
C TYR A 379 -11.51 12.54 9.58
N TRP A 380 -11.47 13.64 8.82
CA TRP A 380 -10.27 14.23 8.24
C TRP A 380 -10.42 15.74 8.09
N ASN A 381 -9.30 16.41 7.85
CA ASN A 381 -9.32 17.84 7.60
C ASN A 381 -9.88 18.15 6.22
N LYS A 382 -10.61 19.25 6.11
CA LYS A 382 -11.08 19.76 4.83
C LYS A 382 -9.89 20.09 3.92
N ILE A 383 -9.96 19.64 2.67
CA ILE A 383 -8.95 19.92 1.65
C ILE A 383 -9.53 20.97 0.70
N ASP A 384 -8.81 22.08 0.51
CA ASP A 384 -9.22 23.15 -0.38
C ASP A 384 -9.30 22.64 -1.84
N GLY A 385 -10.37 23.04 -2.54
CA GLY A 385 -10.62 22.59 -3.91
C GLY A 385 -11.23 21.19 -4.05
N VAL A 386 -11.38 20.44 -2.94
CA VAL A 386 -12.01 19.11 -2.94
C VAL A 386 -13.46 19.22 -2.48
N SER A 387 -14.39 18.74 -3.30
CA SER A 387 -15.83 18.81 -3.04
C SER A 387 -16.43 17.54 -2.43
N SER A 388 -15.74 16.41 -2.56
CA SER A 388 -16.19 15.13 -2.02
C SER A 388 -15.04 14.16 -1.84
N TYR A 389 -15.29 13.10 -1.08
CA TYR A 389 -14.31 12.09 -0.70
C TYR A 389 -14.88 10.69 -0.96
N GLN A 390 -14.09 9.83 -1.58
CA GLN A 390 -14.39 8.41 -1.73
C GLN A 390 -13.87 7.68 -0.51
N VAL A 391 -14.76 7.02 0.21
CA VAL A 391 -14.42 6.12 1.32
C VAL A 391 -14.27 4.71 0.79
N TYR A 392 -13.25 4.01 1.26
CA TYR A 392 -12.93 2.62 0.93
C TYR A 392 -12.95 1.77 2.19
N HIS A 393 -13.24 0.49 2.03
CA HIS A 393 -13.03 -0.55 3.03
C HIS A 393 -12.19 -1.68 2.44
N LEU A 394 -11.54 -2.47 3.30
CA LEU A 394 -10.86 -3.67 2.85
C LEU A 394 -11.89 -4.75 2.54
N GLY A 395 -11.99 -5.13 1.27
CA GLY A 395 -12.73 -6.29 0.81
C GLY A 395 -11.92 -7.58 1.04
N ASP A 396 -12.24 -8.64 0.31
CA ASP A 396 -11.58 -9.94 0.47
C ASP A 396 -10.08 -9.90 0.10
N THR A 397 -9.70 -9.09 -0.88
CA THR A 397 -8.33 -9.05 -1.43
C THR A 397 -7.75 -7.65 -1.58
N TYR A 398 -8.58 -6.60 -1.67
CA TYR A 398 -8.13 -5.21 -1.89
C TYR A 398 -9.11 -4.21 -1.28
N MET A 399 -8.70 -2.94 -1.27
CA MET A 399 -9.55 -1.84 -0.81
C MET A 399 -10.61 -1.51 -1.86
N GLU A 400 -11.86 -1.75 -1.52
CA GLU A 400 -13.03 -1.53 -2.37
C GLU A 400 -13.73 -0.22 -2.05
N PRO A 401 -14.29 0.49 -3.05
CA PRO A 401 -15.05 1.71 -2.82
C PRO A 401 -16.34 1.40 -2.04
N LEU A 402 -16.57 2.10 -0.95
CA LEU A 402 -17.74 1.94 -0.09
C LEU A 402 -18.81 3.00 -0.36
N SER A 403 -18.42 4.28 -0.27
CA SER A 403 -19.35 5.41 -0.41
C SER A 403 -18.62 6.69 -0.75
N ILE A 404 -19.34 7.68 -1.28
CA ILE A 404 -18.84 9.05 -1.48
C ILE A 404 -19.56 9.97 -0.48
N THR A 405 -18.81 10.86 0.17
CA THR A 405 -19.35 11.90 1.04
C THR A 405 -18.81 13.27 0.66
N ALA A 406 -19.62 14.32 0.81
CA ALA A 406 -19.19 15.70 0.71
C ALA A 406 -18.65 16.24 2.05
N ASP A 407 -18.96 15.55 3.14
CA ASP A 407 -18.51 15.90 4.49
C ASP A 407 -17.08 15.43 4.74
N THR A 408 -16.43 16.04 5.70
CA THR A 408 -15.09 15.66 6.18
C THR A 408 -15.13 14.58 7.26
N SER A 409 -16.24 13.89 7.36
CA SER A 409 -16.41 12.74 8.26
C SER A 409 -17.49 11.80 7.76
N ILE A 410 -17.45 10.57 8.28
CA ILE A 410 -18.47 9.56 8.05
C ILE A 410 -18.66 8.69 9.29
N VAL A 411 -19.92 8.40 9.62
CA VAL A 411 -20.27 7.42 10.65
C VAL A 411 -20.69 6.13 9.97
N LEU A 412 -20.03 5.03 10.35
CA LEU A 412 -20.24 3.71 9.77
C LEU A 412 -20.79 2.76 10.83
N SER A 413 -21.86 2.02 10.48
CA SER A 413 -22.42 0.98 11.34
C SER A 413 -21.61 -0.30 11.24
N LYS A 414 -21.23 -0.88 12.39
CA LYS A 414 -20.52 -2.16 12.48
C LYS A 414 -21.39 -3.36 12.04
N ARG A 415 -22.72 -3.18 12.01
CA ARG A 415 -23.64 -4.23 11.57
C ARG A 415 -23.59 -4.45 10.05
N THR A 416 -23.34 -3.39 9.31
CA THR A 416 -23.31 -3.41 7.82
C THR A 416 -21.89 -3.36 7.25
N ASN A 417 -20.90 -3.05 8.08
CA ASN A 417 -19.50 -2.88 7.70
C ASN A 417 -18.62 -3.73 8.60
N SER A 418 -18.28 -4.92 8.14
CA SER A 418 -17.48 -5.91 8.90
C SER A 418 -15.97 -5.71 8.77
N SER A 419 -15.51 -4.91 7.82
CA SER A 419 -14.08 -4.62 7.64
C SER A 419 -13.51 -3.89 8.85
N LEU A 420 -12.25 -4.17 9.18
CA LEU A 420 -11.49 -3.43 10.18
C LEU A 420 -10.73 -2.23 9.57
N TYR A 421 -10.41 -2.31 8.26
CA TYR A 421 -9.56 -1.34 7.59
C TYR A 421 -10.35 -0.45 6.63
N TYR A 422 -10.12 0.84 6.75
CA TYR A 422 -10.75 1.88 5.94
C TYR A 422 -9.70 2.86 5.42
N ALA A 423 -9.99 3.45 4.27
CA ALA A 423 -9.18 4.52 3.70
C ALA A 423 -10.08 5.54 3.00
N VAL A 424 -9.55 6.72 2.75
CA VAL A 424 -10.28 7.81 2.10
C VAL A 424 -9.41 8.43 1.01
N ALA A 425 -10.01 8.78 -0.12
CA ALA A 425 -9.36 9.54 -1.19
C ALA A 425 -10.17 10.80 -1.53
N PRO A 426 -9.52 11.92 -1.84
CA PRO A 426 -10.21 13.10 -2.33
C PRO A 426 -10.75 12.84 -3.73
N VAL A 427 -11.93 13.35 -4.06
CA VAL A 427 -12.49 13.31 -5.42
C VAL A 427 -12.34 14.68 -6.05
N ILE A 428 -11.53 14.74 -7.09
CA ILE A 428 -11.13 15.96 -7.79
C ILE A 428 -11.63 15.83 -9.24
N ASN A 429 -12.58 16.67 -9.66
CA ASN A 429 -13.15 16.63 -11.01
C ASN A 429 -13.54 15.20 -11.46
N LYS A 430 -14.23 14.47 -10.58
CA LYS A 430 -14.68 13.06 -10.80
C LYS A 430 -13.54 12.02 -10.83
N LYS A 431 -12.31 12.40 -10.59
CA LYS A 431 -11.17 11.47 -10.44
C LYS A 431 -10.77 11.38 -8.98
N THR A 432 -10.41 10.19 -8.53
CA THR A 432 -9.89 10.01 -7.17
C THR A 432 -8.41 10.38 -7.12
N GLY A 433 -8.04 11.20 -6.13
CA GLY A 433 -6.65 11.50 -5.84
C GLY A 433 -5.97 10.41 -5.01
N VAL A 434 -4.79 10.72 -4.47
CA VAL A 434 -4.01 9.80 -3.64
C VAL A 434 -4.81 9.40 -2.42
N ARG A 435 -5.00 8.10 -2.24
CA ARG A 435 -5.71 7.51 -1.10
C ARG A 435 -4.85 7.58 0.16
N SER A 436 -5.48 7.84 1.32
CA SER A 436 -4.85 7.72 2.63
C SER A 436 -4.30 6.30 2.86
N TYR A 437 -3.51 6.11 3.90
CA TYR A 437 -3.22 4.76 4.37
C TYR A 437 -4.51 4.04 4.81
N GLY A 438 -4.48 2.72 4.82
CA GLY A 438 -5.54 1.92 5.44
C GLY A 438 -5.43 2.03 6.96
N TYR A 439 -6.49 2.48 7.61
CA TYR A 439 -6.57 2.62 9.07
C TYR A 439 -7.42 1.52 9.66
N ASP A 440 -6.88 0.86 10.67
CA ASP A 440 -7.65 0.00 11.56
C ASP A 440 -8.34 0.89 12.60
N TYR A 441 -9.67 1.03 12.50
CA TYR A 441 -10.44 1.89 13.40
C TYR A 441 -10.44 1.39 14.86
N THR A 442 -10.03 0.16 15.12
CA THR A 442 -9.99 -0.40 16.48
C THR A 442 -8.75 0.02 17.26
N LEU A 443 -7.68 0.43 16.57
CA LEU A 443 -6.42 0.83 17.19
C LEU A 443 -6.37 2.32 17.58
N GLN A 444 -7.32 3.12 17.10
CA GLN A 444 -7.41 4.55 17.36
C GLN A 444 -8.82 4.95 17.78
N GLY A 445 -8.92 6.12 18.34
CA GLY A 445 -10.19 6.70 18.77
C GLY A 445 -10.53 6.41 20.22
N VAL A 446 -11.43 7.20 20.75
CA VAL A 446 -11.98 7.05 22.08
C VAL A 446 -13.24 6.20 22.01
N SER A 447 -13.55 5.51 23.10
CA SER A 447 -14.75 4.68 23.20
C SER A 447 -16.00 5.55 23.24
N CYS A 448 -16.50 5.98 22.09
CA CYS A 448 -17.70 6.80 21.96
C CYS A 448 -17.49 8.31 22.20
N TYR A 449 -18.60 9.10 22.27
CA TYR A 449 -18.57 10.56 22.43
C TYR A 449 -18.03 11.00 23.78
N ILE A 450 -18.17 10.17 24.81
CA ILE A 450 -17.77 10.48 26.19
C ILE A 450 -16.51 9.67 26.52
N ARG A 451 -15.42 10.35 26.79
CA ARG A 451 -14.17 9.74 27.23
C ARG A 451 -14.16 9.50 28.73
N THR A 452 -14.48 10.55 29.50
CA THR A 452 -14.61 10.46 30.95
C THR A 452 -15.73 11.35 31.41
N PHE A 453 -16.40 10.90 32.45
CA PHE A 453 -17.33 11.72 33.24
C PHE A 453 -17.12 11.41 34.73
N LEU A 454 -16.60 12.39 35.46
CA LEU A 454 -16.23 12.27 36.86
C LEU A 454 -16.96 13.31 37.67
N GLY A 455 -17.16 13.01 38.94
CA GLY A 455 -17.73 13.95 39.92
C GLY A 455 -17.03 13.78 41.24
N GLU A 456 -16.63 14.88 41.85
CA GLU A 456 -16.02 14.91 43.17
C GLU A 456 -16.68 15.95 44.07
N LEU A 457 -16.58 15.74 45.39
CA LEU A 457 -17.00 16.72 46.37
C LEU A 457 -15.85 17.66 46.70
N VAL A 458 -16.02 18.92 46.39
CA VAL A 458 -15.06 19.97 46.72
C VAL A 458 -15.74 20.96 47.67
N ASN A 459 -15.28 21.02 48.92
CA ASN A 459 -15.91 21.78 49.99
C ASN A 459 -17.38 21.38 50.18
N SER A 460 -18.31 22.20 49.75
CA SER A 460 -19.76 21.92 49.86
C SER A 460 -20.44 21.88 48.50
N SER A 461 -19.70 21.65 47.44
CA SER A 461 -20.17 21.63 46.05
C SER A 461 -19.75 20.34 45.38
N SER A 462 -20.50 19.91 44.39
CA SER A 462 -20.07 18.84 43.48
C SER A 462 -19.42 19.44 42.25
N GLU A 463 -18.15 19.17 42.03
CA GLU A 463 -17.47 19.48 40.81
C GLU A 463 -17.59 18.31 39.86
N LEU A 464 -18.18 18.55 38.69
CA LEU A 464 -18.38 17.56 37.63
C LEU A 464 -17.47 17.90 36.45
N GLU A 465 -16.73 16.92 36.00
CA GLU A 465 -15.83 17.05 34.86
C GLU A 465 -16.22 16.08 33.76
N LEU A 466 -16.33 16.60 32.52
CA LEU A 466 -16.60 15.82 31.31
C LEU A 466 -15.47 16.02 30.32
N GLU A 467 -14.87 14.94 29.86
CA GLU A 467 -14.01 14.93 28.69
C GLU A 467 -14.72 14.21 27.54
N LEU A 468 -14.90 14.91 26.41
CA LEU A 468 -15.41 14.31 25.19
C LEU A 468 -14.28 13.66 24.40
N GLY A 469 -14.58 12.56 23.73
CA GLY A 469 -13.71 11.98 22.74
C GLY A 469 -13.71 12.75 21.40
N THR A 470 -14.85 13.37 21.11
CA THR A 470 -15.03 14.26 19.96
C THR A 470 -16.17 15.23 20.24
N ASN A 471 -16.09 16.44 19.71
CA ASN A 471 -17.20 17.41 19.69
C ASN A 471 -17.90 17.47 18.32
N TYR A 472 -17.53 16.61 17.38
CA TYR A 472 -18.10 16.58 16.03
C TYR A 472 -19.59 16.25 16.08
N ASN A 473 -20.41 17.04 15.38
CA ASN A 473 -21.88 16.93 15.37
C ASN A 473 -22.56 17.04 16.73
N VAL A 474 -21.86 17.44 17.78
CA VAL A 474 -22.49 17.70 19.08
C VAL A 474 -23.20 19.06 19.02
N LYS A 475 -24.52 19.03 19.22
CA LYS A 475 -25.37 20.24 19.26
C LYS A 475 -25.33 20.87 20.64
N ALA A 476 -25.51 20.04 21.67
CA ALA A 476 -25.60 20.52 23.04
C ALA A 476 -25.17 19.44 24.06
N ILE A 477 -24.65 19.88 25.21
CA ILE A 477 -24.34 19.06 26.36
C ILE A 477 -25.22 19.56 27.51
N THR A 478 -25.97 18.66 28.18
CA THR A 478 -26.80 18.99 29.35
C THR A 478 -26.37 18.15 30.53
N TRP A 479 -25.99 18.79 31.61
CA TRP A 479 -25.76 18.16 32.90
C TRP A 479 -27.10 17.87 33.56
N GLU A 480 -27.27 16.65 34.02
CA GLU A 480 -28.53 16.19 34.65
C GLU A 480 -28.26 15.60 36.04
N LYS A 481 -29.16 15.87 37.00
CA LYS A 481 -29.15 15.33 38.36
C LYS A 481 -30.36 14.46 38.57
N LEU A 482 -30.17 13.30 39.19
CA LEU A 482 -31.26 12.40 39.56
C LEU A 482 -31.99 12.94 40.79
N THR A 483 -33.31 13.06 40.69
CA THR A 483 -34.23 13.41 41.77
C THR A 483 -35.30 12.34 41.94
N LEU A 484 -36.17 12.48 42.90
CA LEU A 484 -37.32 11.59 43.10
C LEU A 484 -38.27 11.56 41.88
N SER A 485 -38.29 12.62 41.08
CA SER A 485 -39.10 12.74 39.86
C SER A 485 -38.34 12.33 38.59
N GLY A 486 -37.12 11.83 38.68
CA GLY A 486 -36.25 11.48 37.58
C GLY A 486 -35.10 12.47 37.37
N TYR A 487 -34.41 12.38 36.22
CA TYR A 487 -33.33 13.29 35.91
C TYR A 487 -33.84 14.67 35.51
N ILE A 488 -33.34 15.70 36.17
CA ILE A 488 -33.62 17.10 35.88
C ILE A 488 -32.39 17.77 35.28
N PRO A 489 -32.54 18.67 34.28
CA PRO A 489 -31.43 19.43 33.74
C PRO A 489 -30.93 20.47 34.75
N LEU A 490 -29.59 20.56 34.86
CA LEU A 490 -28.92 21.58 35.69
C LEU A 490 -28.43 22.74 34.83
N GLN A 491 -27.69 22.41 33.75
CA GLN A 491 -27.15 23.38 32.81
C GLN A 491 -27.03 22.76 31.43
N THR A 492 -27.25 23.58 30.39
CA THR A 492 -27.02 23.19 29.00
C THR A 492 -25.96 24.13 28.41
N VAL A 493 -24.95 23.53 27.75
CA VAL A 493 -23.90 24.23 27.02
C VAL A 493 -24.19 24.12 25.52
N ASN A 494 -24.26 25.28 24.82
CA ASN A 494 -24.45 25.40 23.40
C ASN A 494 -24.06 26.83 22.97
N PRO A 495 -23.17 27.07 21.95
CA PRO A 495 -22.48 26.07 21.13
C PRO A 495 -21.34 25.35 21.88
N ILE A 496 -20.96 24.18 21.37
CA ILE A 496 -19.88 23.36 21.92
C ILE A 496 -18.54 23.85 21.38
N GLN A 497 -17.64 24.21 22.28
CA GLN A 497 -16.26 24.59 21.97
C GLN A 497 -15.28 23.81 22.84
N GLY A 498 -14.35 23.07 22.21
CA GLY A 498 -13.38 22.23 22.93
C GLY A 498 -13.91 20.84 23.26
N LEU A 499 -13.17 20.12 24.10
CA LEU A 499 -13.46 18.74 24.51
C LEU A 499 -13.64 18.60 26.02
N ASN A 500 -13.21 19.57 26.82
CA ASN A 500 -13.27 19.53 28.28
C ASN A 500 -14.32 20.53 28.79
N PHE A 501 -15.19 20.05 29.65
CA PHE A 501 -16.30 20.81 30.23
C PHE A 501 -16.38 20.53 31.72
N SER A 502 -16.74 21.53 32.51
CA SER A 502 -16.95 21.39 33.94
C SER A 502 -18.25 22.08 34.34
N TYR A 503 -18.84 21.57 35.42
CA TYR A 503 -20.02 22.16 36.06
C TYR A 503 -19.92 21.98 37.55
N THR A 504 -20.27 23.03 38.33
CA THR A 504 -20.29 23.01 39.78
C THR A 504 -21.74 23.07 40.28
N ASP A 505 -22.19 22.01 40.96
CA ASP A 505 -23.49 22.00 41.64
C ASP A 505 -23.32 22.40 43.13
N ASN A 506 -23.82 23.57 43.44
CA ASN A 506 -23.83 24.10 44.81
C ASN A 506 -25.09 23.70 45.61
N ALA A 507 -26.07 23.07 44.96
CA ALA A 507 -27.34 22.68 45.57
C ALA A 507 -27.38 21.19 45.88
N LEU A 508 -26.46 20.72 46.74
CA LEU A 508 -26.39 19.34 47.15
C LEU A 508 -27.50 18.96 48.10
N THR A 509 -28.05 17.75 47.90
CA THR A 509 -28.94 17.12 48.89
C THR A 509 -28.13 16.18 49.78
N HIS A 510 -28.55 16.05 51.03
CA HIS A 510 -27.95 15.08 51.95
C HIS A 510 -28.01 13.65 51.36
N GLY A 511 -26.89 12.95 51.36
CA GLY A 511 -26.76 11.59 50.84
C GLY A 511 -26.18 11.57 49.42
N LEU A 512 -26.71 10.69 48.57
CA LEU A 512 -26.22 10.45 47.23
C LEU A 512 -26.74 11.52 46.25
N ASN A 513 -25.85 12.22 45.62
CA ASN A 513 -26.13 13.10 44.48
C ASN A 513 -25.63 12.40 43.23
N ILE A 514 -26.54 11.95 42.37
CA ILE A 514 -26.25 11.15 41.19
C ILE A 514 -26.42 12.01 39.95
N TYR A 515 -25.41 12.03 39.11
CA TYR A 515 -25.37 12.86 37.93
C TYR A 515 -25.13 12.02 36.67
N ARG A 516 -25.58 12.53 35.54
CA ARG A 516 -25.21 12.07 34.20
C ARG A 516 -25.12 13.26 33.26
N VAL A 517 -24.51 13.05 32.09
CA VAL A 517 -24.50 14.00 31.00
C VAL A 517 -25.36 13.49 29.85
N LYS A 518 -26.19 14.36 29.30
CA LYS A 518 -26.94 14.15 28.08
C LYS A 518 -26.26 14.93 26.95
N ILE A 519 -25.87 14.24 25.89
CA ILE A 519 -25.34 14.83 24.67
C ILE A 519 -26.42 14.75 23.60
N GLU A 520 -26.77 15.89 23.00
CA GLU A 520 -27.66 15.99 21.84
C GLU A 520 -26.80 16.24 20.58
N LEU A 521 -26.98 15.42 19.55
CA LEU A 521 -26.32 15.58 18.25
C LEU A 521 -27.16 16.45 17.32
N LEU A 522 -26.52 17.03 16.29
CA LEU A 522 -27.21 17.87 15.27
C LEU A 522 -28.31 17.12 14.52
N ASN A 523 -28.22 15.81 14.41
CA ASN A 523 -29.24 14.94 13.81
C ASN A 523 -30.38 14.56 14.77
N GLY A 524 -30.38 15.07 16.01
CA GLY A 524 -31.37 14.79 17.05
C GLY A 524 -31.13 13.52 17.87
N THR A 525 -30.06 12.77 17.61
CA THR A 525 -29.68 11.61 18.44
C THR A 525 -29.28 12.06 19.84
N ILE A 526 -29.70 11.32 20.86
CA ILE A 526 -29.35 11.57 22.25
C ILE A 526 -28.47 10.45 22.79
N ILE A 527 -27.36 10.84 23.43
CA ILE A 527 -26.40 9.95 24.09
C ILE A 527 -26.29 10.34 25.54
N TYR A 528 -26.23 9.35 26.42
CA TYR A 528 -26.05 9.56 27.86
C TYR A 528 -24.71 8.99 28.35
N SER A 529 -24.10 9.68 29.34
CA SER A 529 -22.94 9.13 30.04
C SER A 529 -23.35 8.00 30.97
N GLU A 530 -22.38 7.24 31.46
CA GLU A 530 -22.48 6.54 32.72
C GLU A 530 -22.78 7.56 33.85
N THR A 531 -23.31 7.08 34.97
CA THR A 531 -23.59 7.95 36.09
C THR A 531 -22.38 8.11 36.99
N THR A 532 -22.17 9.32 37.51
CA THR A 532 -21.24 9.57 38.61
C THR A 532 -22.01 9.92 39.88
N THR A 533 -21.47 9.56 41.04
CA THR A 533 -22.14 9.75 42.32
C THR A 533 -21.26 10.53 43.29
N VAL A 534 -21.77 11.63 43.80
CA VAL A 534 -21.10 12.45 44.82
C VAL A 534 -21.90 12.33 46.14
N VAL A 535 -21.23 11.93 47.18
CA VAL A 535 -21.83 11.80 48.52
C VAL A 535 -21.64 13.09 49.31
N TYR A 536 -22.75 13.74 49.71
CA TYR A 536 -22.71 14.96 50.48
C TYR A 536 -23.41 14.82 51.80
N ALA A 537 -22.78 15.28 52.88
CA ALA A 537 -23.43 15.40 54.15
C ALA A 537 -22.81 16.53 54.99
N ASN A 538 -23.67 17.27 55.67
CA ASN A 538 -23.27 18.31 56.62
C ASN A 538 -22.76 17.75 57.97
N GLU A 539 -22.55 16.43 58.03
CA GLU A 539 -22.08 15.77 59.25
C GLU A 539 -20.61 15.41 59.14
N PRO A 540 -19.84 15.53 60.22
CA PRO A 540 -18.40 15.24 60.16
C PRO A 540 -18.09 13.77 59.84
N TYR A 541 -19.02 12.85 60.08
CA TYR A 541 -18.83 11.42 59.81
C TYR A 541 -20.12 10.80 59.28
N ILE A 542 -19.98 10.06 58.15
CA ILE A 542 -21.09 9.33 57.50
C ILE A 542 -20.66 7.88 57.27
N ILE A 543 -21.62 6.99 57.26
CA ILE A 543 -21.43 5.56 56.98
C ILE A 543 -22.36 5.11 55.83
N TYR A 544 -21.79 4.44 54.83
CA TYR A 544 -22.59 3.83 53.75
C TYR A 544 -21.85 2.64 53.09
N PRO A 545 -22.57 1.67 52.50
CA PRO A 545 -24.01 1.48 52.64
C PRO A 545 -24.38 1.06 54.06
N ASN A 546 -25.52 1.51 54.49
CA ASN A 546 -26.07 1.10 55.81
C ASN A 546 -27.60 1.04 55.71
N PRO A 547 -28.24 -0.14 55.74
CA PRO A 547 -27.68 -1.48 56.05
C PRO A 547 -26.70 -2.00 55.01
N VAL A 548 -25.79 -2.90 55.42
CA VAL A 548 -24.80 -3.58 54.57
C VAL A 548 -24.96 -5.11 54.67
N ALA A 549 -24.76 -5.81 53.54
CA ALA A 549 -24.73 -7.28 53.57
C ALA A 549 -23.45 -7.79 54.26
N GLN A 550 -23.54 -8.91 54.99
CA GLN A 550 -22.35 -9.55 55.56
C GLN A 550 -21.32 -9.89 54.46
N TYR A 551 -20.06 -9.75 54.75
CA TYR A 551 -18.91 -9.92 53.83
C TYR A 551 -18.76 -8.81 52.79
N HIS A 552 -19.53 -7.73 52.85
CA HIS A 552 -19.34 -6.55 52.00
C HIS A 552 -18.67 -5.44 52.83
N ASP A 553 -18.05 -4.52 52.10
CA ASP A 553 -17.38 -3.39 52.72
C ASP A 553 -18.36 -2.25 53.02
N VAL A 554 -18.07 -1.52 54.10
CA VAL A 554 -18.74 -0.30 54.46
C VAL A 554 -17.74 0.84 54.50
N THR A 555 -18.12 1.99 53.96
CA THR A 555 -17.27 3.17 53.93
C THR A 555 -17.67 4.16 54.99
N ILE A 556 -16.69 4.65 55.75
CA ILE A 556 -16.87 5.83 56.62
C ILE A 556 -16.20 7.02 55.96
N VAL A 557 -16.99 8.02 55.63
CA VAL A 557 -16.49 9.31 55.16
C VAL A 557 -16.18 10.17 56.38
N ASN A 558 -14.96 10.65 56.49
CA ASN A 558 -14.50 11.58 57.48
C ASN A 558 -14.41 12.99 56.84
N ASN A 559 -15.46 13.78 56.99
CA ASN A 559 -15.53 15.18 56.52
C ASN A 559 -14.79 16.16 57.45
N SER A 560 -14.31 15.69 58.60
CA SER A 560 -13.37 16.49 59.39
C SER A 560 -11.95 16.27 58.85
N SER A 561 -11.14 17.29 58.76
CA SER A 561 -9.73 17.15 58.40
C SER A 561 -8.87 16.47 59.48
N ASP A 562 -9.50 15.97 60.54
CA ASP A 562 -8.85 15.46 61.72
C ASP A 562 -8.76 13.92 61.73
N ILE A 563 -7.66 13.40 62.19
CA ILE A 563 -7.48 11.97 62.44
C ILE A 563 -8.33 11.55 63.67
N ALA A 564 -9.16 10.53 63.50
CA ALA A 564 -10.03 10.01 64.58
C ALA A 564 -9.88 8.49 64.74
N GLN A 565 -10.33 7.95 65.86
CA GLN A 565 -10.36 6.51 66.10
C GLN A 565 -11.82 6.01 66.02
N LEU A 566 -12.03 5.02 65.15
CA LEU A 566 -13.28 4.28 65.06
C LEU A 566 -13.23 3.08 66.00
N GLN A 567 -14.27 2.94 66.85
CA GLN A 567 -14.48 1.76 67.68
C GLN A 567 -15.86 1.19 67.35
N ILE A 568 -15.96 -0.11 67.10
CA ILE A 568 -17.24 -0.79 66.82
C ILE A 568 -17.56 -1.71 67.96
N PHE A 569 -18.80 -1.56 68.51
CA PHE A 569 -19.34 -2.36 69.61
C PHE A 569 -20.50 -3.20 69.09
N ASN A 570 -20.61 -4.44 69.55
CA ASN A 570 -21.77 -5.29 69.33
C ASN A 570 -22.95 -4.92 70.27
N ALA A 571 -24.11 -5.58 70.12
CA ALA A 571 -25.31 -5.34 70.91
C ALA A 571 -25.14 -5.61 72.41
N THR A 572 -24.10 -6.36 72.79
CA THR A 572 -23.78 -6.59 74.22
C THR A 572 -22.80 -5.57 74.79
N GLY A 573 -22.38 -4.58 73.99
CA GLY A 573 -21.44 -3.53 74.39
C GLY A 573 -19.99 -3.93 74.37
N MET A 574 -19.64 -5.08 73.79
CA MET A 574 -18.26 -5.52 73.67
C MET A 574 -17.64 -4.87 72.39
N LYS A 575 -16.43 -4.29 72.50
CA LYS A 575 -15.68 -3.76 71.35
C LYS A 575 -15.21 -4.91 70.49
N VAL A 576 -15.63 -4.92 69.21
CA VAL A 576 -15.34 -5.99 68.26
C VAL A 576 -14.39 -5.55 67.15
N PHE A 577 -14.20 -4.23 66.95
CA PHE A 577 -13.32 -3.69 65.96
C PHE A 577 -12.80 -2.29 66.29
N GLU A 578 -11.59 -1.96 65.85
CA GLU A 578 -11.01 -0.63 66.00
C GLU A 578 -10.12 -0.29 64.82
N GLN A 579 -10.18 0.95 64.30
CA GLN A 579 -9.39 1.44 63.19
C GLN A 579 -9.19 2.96 63.29
N THR A 580 -8.03 3.44 62.83
CA THR A 580 -7.79 4.88 62.66
C THR A 580 -8.45 5.36 61.37
N LEU A 581 -9.19 6.47 61.45
CA LEU A 581 -9.77 7.18 60.32
C LEU A 581 -8.82 8.32 59.94
N SER A 582 -7.81 8.03 59.08
CA SER A 582 -6.79 8.99 58.65
C SER A 582 -7.12 9.67 57.33
N ASP A 583 -7.95 9.01 56.54
CA ASP A 583 -8.30 9.44 55.21
C ASP A 583 -9.74 9.97 55.14
N TRP A 584 -10.02 10.76 54.10
CA TRP A 584 -11.38 11.20 53.81
C TRP A 584 -12.36 10.02 53.64
N SER A 585 -11.91 8.93 53.02
CA SER A 585 -12.67 7.70 52.81
C SER A 585 -11.96 6.51 53.46
N ASN A 586 -12.62 5.88 54.47
CA ASN A 586 -12.06 4.76 55.20
C ASN A 586 -12.95 3.53 55.00
N ILE A 587 -12.39 2.47 54.45
CA ILE A 587 -13.09 1.22 54.16
C ILE A 587 -12.97 0.26 55.35
N ILE A 588 -14.11 -0.31 55.76
CA ILE A 588 -14.22 -1.29 56.83
C ILE A 588 -14.85 -2.55 56.25
N SER A 589 -14.14 -3.65 56.30
CA SER A 589 -14.70 -4.93 55.89
C SER A 589 -15.57 -5.55 56.99
N THR A 590 -16.81 -5.95 56.64
CA THR A 590 -17.70 -6.65 57.55
C THR A 590 -17.37 -8.14 57.70
N ASN A 591 -16.28 -8.64 57.13
CA ASN A 591 -15.88 -10.06 57.22
C ASN A 591 -15.76 -10.58 58.68
N LYS A 592 -15.41 -9.71 59.60
CA LYS A 592 -15.26 -10.02 61.02
C LYS A 592 -16.51 -9.68 61.85
N LEU A 593 -17.55 -9.16 61.21
CA LEU A 593 -18.80 -8.80 61.84
C LEU A 593 -19.87 -9.81 61.44
N GLY A 594 -20.53 -10.39 62.41
CA GLY A 594 -21.71 -11.24 62.17
C GLY A 594 -22.94 -10.40 61.83
N LYS A 595 -24.00 -11.05 61.39
CA LYS A 595 -25.31 -10.38 61.22
C LYS A 595 -25.78 -9.78 62.54
N GLY A 596 -26.15 -8.51 62.47
CA GLY A 596 -26.59 -7.83 63.68
C GLY A 596 -26.55 -6.31 63.62
N ILE A 597 -26.83 -5.69 64.77
CA ILE A 597 -26.75 -4.23 64.94
C ILE A 597 -25.48 -3.91 65.71
N TYR A 598 -24.73 -2.96 65.23
CA TYR A 598 -23.47 -2.49 65.77
C TYR A 598 -23.55 -0.99 66.08
N LEU A 599 -22.88 -0.57 67.15
CA LEU A 599 -22.69 0.82 67.53
C LEU A 599 -21.24 1.22 67.11
N LEU A 600 -21.13 2.22 66.29
CA LEU A 600 -19.86 2.79 65.86
C LEU A 600 -19.61 4.06 66.67
N ARG A 601 -18.52 4.10 67.39
CA ARG A 601 -18.09 5.26 68.17
C ARG A 601 -16.83 5.84 67.53
N ILE A 602 -16.88 7.10 67.12
CA ILE A 602 -15.77 7.84 66.61
C ILE A 602 -15.26 8.77 67.70
N VAL A 603 -13.96 8.60 68.03
CA VAL A 603 -13.31 9.25 69.17
C VAL A 603 -12.10 10.05 68.65
N LYS A 604 -11.96 11.30 69.13
CA LYS A 604 -10.79 12.13 68.94
C LYS A 604 -10.39 12.72 70.31
N ASP A 605 -9.11 12.71 70.63
CA ASP A 605 -8.54 13.23 71.88
C ASP A 605 -9.29 12.68 73.16
N ASN A 606 -9.65 11.39 73.13
CA ASN A 606 -10.45 10.69 74.16
C ASN A 606 -11.92 11.18 74.33
N GLU A 607 -12.39 12.08 73.47
CA GLU A 607 -13.77 12.53 73.46
C GLU A 607 -14.54 11.91 72.25
N THR A 608 -15.79 11.49 72.55
CA THR A 608 -16.67 10.95 71.49
C THR A 608 -17.19 12.07 70.62
N GLN A 609 -16.78 12.06 69.36
CA GLN A 609 -17.17 13.04 68.34
C GLN A 609 -18.54 12.68 67.73
N LYS A 610 -18.74 11.38 67.44
CA LYS A 610 -19.95 10.88 66.77
C LYS A 610 -20.24 9.42 67.19
N THR A 611 -21.50 9.10 67.29
CA THR A 611 -21.99 7.73 67.39
C THR A 611 -22.92 7.41 66.25
N LEU A 612 -22.63 6.33 65.51
CA LEU A 612 -23.36 5.88 64.32
C LEU A 612 -23.87 4.46 64.56
N LYS A 613 -24.99 4.09 63.95
CA LYS A 613 -25.54 2.73 63.96
C LYS A 613 -25.18 2.05 62.63
N LEU A 614 -24.63 0.83 62.67
CA LEU A 614 -24.43 -0.02 61.54
C LEU A 614 -25.32 -1.26 61.65
N VAL A 615 -26.00 -1.60 60.56
CA VAL A 615 -26.81 -2.81 60.43
C VAL A 615 -26.16 -3.73 59.40
N VAL A 616 -25.75 -4.94 59.86
CA VAL A 616 -25.23 -6.01 59.02
C VAL A 616 -26.31 -7.09 58.90
N TYR A 617 -26.73 -7.42 57.67
CA TYR A 617 -27.81 -8.38 57.41
C TYR A 617 -27.39 -9.61 56.59
#